data_bc501b06d715457ec7190d0032040da4
#
_entry.id   bc501b06d715457ec7190d0032040da4
#
_cell.length_a   1.000
_cell.length_b   1.000
_cell.length_c   1.000
_cell.angle_alpha   90.00
_cell.angle_beta   90.00
_cell.angle_gamma   90.00
#
_symmetry.space_group_name_H-M   'P 1'
#
loop_
_entity.id
_entity.type
_entity.pdbx_description
1 polymer ?
#
loop_
_entity_poly.entity_id
_entity_poly.type
_entity_poly.pdbx_seq_one_letter_code
_entity_poly.pdbx_strand_id
1 'polypeptide(L)'
;MYVNSLPGMAPFPSSQDVGDVYSGYLGAVGALAALYRVRETGRGESVDIAQYEAVLRSQGQNMMAELNTGNPISHTPFPNAELVAGYGAYECSDGKHCVVMTLGPAVFKSVMEVLGLPYGTDEIPAGSARLYHNTPGGKMIDEAMAKFCAERPASEVERIFSGAKVPASLVYSYTDMKDNPHFQARETFTTYPSARYETDVIAPNVQPVLKNEPGLVWRSGVDSGFDNEDILRDFGFDESQIEALRADGVIGYREDSCPQLTHR
;
A
#
# COMPACT_ATOMS: atom_id res chain seq x y z
N MET A 1 -7.78 2.11 12.49
CA MET A 1 -7.28 1.88 13.88
C MET A 1 -7.94 0.70 14.55
N TYR A 2 -9.27 0.58 14.55
CA TYR A 2 -10.02 -0.48 15.23
C TYR A 2 -9.56 -1.92 14.87
N VAL A 3 -9.18 -2.16 13.60
CA VAL A 3 -8.71 -3.47 13.13
C VAL A 3 -7.19 -3.58 12.95
N ASN A 4 -6.44 -2.52 13.25
CA ASN A 4 -4.99 -2.46 13.01
C ASN A 4 -4.20 -2.70 14.30
N SER A 5 -4.43 -3.83 14.97
CA SER A 5 -3.64 -4.23 16.13
C SER A 5 -3.71 -5.73 16.32
N LEU A 6 -2.79 -6.29 17.08
CA LEU A 6 -2.86 -7.68 17.50
C LEU A 6 -3.86 -7.83 18.65
N PRO A 7 -4.44 -9.03 18.85
CA PRO A 7 -5.32 -9.30 19.97
C PRO A 7 -4.69 -8.88 21.32
N GLY A 8 -5.43 -8.12 22.11
CA GLY A 8 -4.97 -7.61 23.40
C GLY A 8 -4.09 -6.35 23.36
N MET A 9 -3.74 -5.84 22.20
CA MET A 9 -3.03 -4.56 22.06
C MET A 9 -4.00 -3.39 21.90
N ALA A 10 -3.57 -2.20 22.29
CA ALA A 10 -4.31 -0.97 22.01
C ALA A 10 -4.33 -0.69 20.49
N PRO A 11 -5.44 -0.12 19.96
CA PRO A 11 -5.45 0.33 18.57
C PRO A 11 -4.32 1.33 18.29
N PHE A 12 -3.58 1.15 17.19
CA PHE A 12 -2.54 2.09 16.78
C PHE A 12 -2.85 2.68 15.40
N PRO A 13 -2.40 3.91 15.11
CA PRO A 13 -2.58 4.53 13.81
C PRO A 13 -1.73 3.82 12.75
N SER A 14 -2.20 3.87 11.50
CA SER A 14 -1.35 3.52 10.36
C SER A 14 -0.16 4.47 10.30
N SER A 15 1.00 3.96 9.91
CA SER A 15 2.18 4.79 9.63
C SER A 15 2.08 5.56 8.31
N GLN A 16 1.00 5.39 7.57
CA GLN A 16 0.74 6.01 6.28
C GLN A 16 -0.55 6.83 6.35
N ASP A 17 -0.62 7.88 5.56
CA ASP A 17 -1.77 8.78 5.43
C ASP A 17 -2.90 8.13 4.61
N VAL A 18 -3.40 6.99 5.12
CA VAL A 18 -4.39 6.14 4.42
C VAL A 18 -5.66 6.93 4.10
N GLY A 19 -6.07 7.83 5.00
CA GLY A 19 -7.24 8.68 4.80
C GLY A 19 -7.09 9.60 3.59
N ASP A 20 -5.96 10.30 3.50
CA ASP A 20 -5.66 11.24 2.42
C ASP A 20 -5.54 10.51 1.07
N VAL A 21 -4.79 9.41 1.06
CA VAL A 21 -4.56 8.62 -0.16
C VAL A 21 -5.86 8.03 -0.71
N TYR A 22 -6.67 7.38 0.12
CA TYR A 22 -7.93 6.78 -0.34
C TYR A 22 -8.95 7.84 -0.75
N SER A 23 -9.10 8.93 -0.01
CA SER A 23 -9.99 10.02 -0.38
C SER A 23 -9.53 10.71 -1.66
N GLY A 24 -8.23 10.87 -1.87
CA GLY A 24 -7.65 11.37 -3.11
C GLY A 24 -8.01 10.49 -4.32
N TYR A 25 -7.87 9.17 -4.20
CA TYR A 25 -8.26 8.25 -5.28
C TYR A 25 -9.77 8.29 -5.56
N LEU A 26 -10.62 8.29 -4.52
CA LEU A 26 -12.06 8.39 -4.71
C LEU A 26 -12.46 9.75 -5.30
N GLY A 27 -11.73 10.82 -4.93
CA GLY A 27 -11.87 12.15 -5.52
C GLY A 27 -11.61 12.16 -7.01
N ALA A 28 -10.50 11.57 -7.42
CA ALA A 28 -10.15 11.45 -8.84
C ALA A 28 -11.21 10.63 -9.62
N VAL A 29 -11.68 9.51 -9.07
CA VAL A 29 -12.75 8.70 -9.68
C VAL A 29 -14.05 9.49 -9.77
N GLY A 30 -14.44 10.17 -8.69
CA GLY A 30 -15.63 11.01 -8.67
C GLY A 30 -15.57 12.14 -9.69
N ALA A 31 -14.44 12.84 -9.78
CA ALA A 31 -14.22 13.93 -10.73
C ALA A 31 -14.31 13.43 -12.19
N LEU A 32 -13.67 12.28 -12.50
CA LEU A 32 -13.74 11.68 -13.83
C LEU A 32 -15.17 11.25 -14.20
N ALA A 33 -15.92 10.67 -13.26
CA ALA A 33 -17.33 10.32 -13.46
C ALA A 33 -18.19 11.57 -13.70
N ALA A 34 -17.98 12.64 -12.93
CA ALA A 34 -18.68 13.90 -13.10
C ALA A 34 -18.35 14.56 -14.45
N LEU A 35 -17.08 14.56 -14.87
CA LEU A 35 -16.66 15.06 -16.18
C LEU A 35 -17.29 14.28 -17.34
N TYR A 36 -17.38 12.96 -17.23
CA TYR A 36 -18.07 12.14 -18.22
C TYR A 36 -19.55 12.53 -18.31
N ARG A 37 -20.21 12.66 -17.15
CA ARG A 37 -21.62 13.08 -17.09
C ARG A 37 -21.86 14.49 -17.67
N VAL A 38 -20.94 15.42 -17.42
CA VAL A 38 -21.01 16.77 -18.00
C VAL A 38 -21.02 16.74 -19.53
N ARG A 39 -20.20 15.89 -20.13
CA ARG A 39 -20.17 15.72 -21.59
C ARG A 39 -21.50 15.25 -22.16
N GLU A 40 -22.23 14.38 -21.43
CA GLU A 40 -23.51 13.84 -21.85
C GLU A 40 -24.69 14.79 -21.56
N THR A 41 -24.64 15.53 -20.45
CA THR A 41 -25.80 16.29 -19.94
C THR A 41 -25.65 17.82 -20.03
N GLY A 42 -24.42 18.31 -20.20
CA GLY A 42 -24.09 19.73 -20.11
C GLY A 42 -24.18 20.32 -18.67
N ARG A 43 -24.42 19.48 -17.67
CA ARG A 43 -24.61 19.93 -16.28
C ARG A 43 -23.46 19.53 -15.40
N GLY A 44 -22.85 20.51 -14.69
CA GLY A 44 -21.86 20.27 -13.65
C GLY A 44 -22.41 19.49 -12.46
N GLU A 45 -21.51 18.90 -11.69
CA GLU A 45 -21.82 18.13 -10.48
C GLU A 45 -20.88 18.57 -9.35
N SER A 46 -21.36 18.54 -8.11
CA SER A 46 -20.52 18.67 -6.92
C SER A 46 -20.17 17.28 -6.41
N VAL A 47 -18.90 17.05 -6.13
CA VAL A 47 -18.39 15.75 -5.61
C VAL A 47 -17.99 15.96 -4.16
N ASP A 48 -18.71 15.34 -3.24
CA ASP A 48 -18.42 15.35 -1.80
C ASP A 48 -17.77 14.04 -1.39
N ILE A 49 -16.68 14.14 -0.64
CA ILE A 49 -15.87 12.98 -0.20
C ILE A 49 -15.40 13.19 1.23
N ALA A 50 -15.86 12.35 2.14
CA ALA A 50 -15.37 12.33 3.51
C ALA A 50 -14.23 11.32 3.67
N GLN A 51 -13.11 11.73 4.27
CA GLN A 51 -11.94 10.87 4.48
C GLN A 51 -12.28 9.58 5.25
N TYR A 52 -13.09 9.69 6.30
CA TYR A 52 -13.46 8.52 7.10
C TYR A 52 -14.30 7.51 6.32
N GLU A 53 -15.15 7.96 5.40
CA GLU A 53 -15.95 7.07 4.54
C GLU A 53 -15.08 6.35 3.52
N ALA A 54 -14.07 7.04 2.98
CA ALA A 54 -13.07 6.44 2.10
C ALA A 54 -12.30 5.31 2.79
N VAL A 55 -11.83 5.54 4.03
CA VAL A 55 -11.19 4.51 4.84
C VAL A 55 -12.16 3.40 5.21
N LEU A 56 -13.39 3.73 5.59
CA LEU A 56 -14.41 2.75 5.93
C LEU A 56 -14.72 1.82 4.74
N ARG A 57 -14.73 2.36 3.52
CA ARG A 57 -14.93 1.59 2.29
C ARG A 57 -13.88 0.50 2.11
N SER A 58 -12.64 0.72 2.57
CA SER A 58 -11.56 -0.27 2.50
C SER A 58 -11.71 -1.42 3.51
N GLN A 59 -12.53 -1.26 4.56
CA GLN A 59 -12.73 -2.27 5.61
C GLN A 59 -13.59 -3.47 5.14
N GLY A 60 -14.34 -3.33 4.05
CA GLY A 60 -15.03 -4.42 3.35
C GLY A 60 -15.79 -5.38 4.26
N GLN A 61 -15.32 -6.61 4.32
CA GLN A 61 -16.01 -7.72 4.98
C GLN A 61 -16.11 -7.56 6.50
N ASN A 62 -15.12 -6.98 7.15
CA ASN A 62 -15.10 -6.86 8.62
C ASN A 62 -16.25 -6.00 9.13
N MET A 63 -16.42 -4.82 8.54
CA MET A 63 -17.53 -3.94 8.86
C MET A 63 -18.88 -4.61 8.62
N MET A 64 -19.04 -5.25 7.45
CA MET A 64 -20.30 -5.92 7.12
C MET A 64 -20.60 -7.08 8.06
N ALA A 65 -19.61 -7.87 8.43
CA ALA A 65 -19.78 -8.99 9.35
C ALA A 65 -20.20 -8.49 10.73
N GLU A 66 -19.53 -7.50 11.31
CA GLU A 66 -19.89 -6.95 12.61
C GLU A 66 -21.28 -6.32 12.63
N LEU A 67 -21.59 -5.47 11.64
CA LEU A 67 -22.89 -4.78 11.57
C LEU A 67 -24.08 -5.73 11.38
N ASN A 68 -23.88 -6.87 10.72
CA ASN A 68 -24.97 -7.83 10.45
C ASN A 68 -25.07 -8.95 11.47
N THR A 69 -23.99 -9.26 12.19
CA THR A 69 -24.00 -10.34 13.21
C THR A 69 -24.05 -9.84 14.64
N GLY A 70 -23.69 -8.57 14.86
CA GLY A 70 -23.52 -7.99 16.21
C GLY A 70 -22.28 -8.52 16.95
N ASN A 71 -21.46 -9.35 16.30
CA ASN A 71 -20.25 -9.89 16.90
C ASN A 71 -19.06 -8.97 16.57
N PRO A 72 -18.41 -8.37 17.60
CA PRO A 72 -17.25 -7.52 17.37
C PRO A 72 -16.15 -8.30 16.65
N ILE A 73 -15.64 -7.72 15.57
CA ILE A 73 -14.45 -8.25 14.92
C ILE A 73 -13.23 -7.66 15.61
N SER A 74 -12.69 -8.42 16.56
CA SER A 74 -11.48 -8.00 17.26
C SER A 74 -10.27 -8.06 16.33
N HIS A 75 -9.45 -7.04 16.38
CA HIS A 75 -8.03 -6.91 16.03
C HIS A 75 -7.41 -8.11 15.30
N THR A 76 -7.91 -8.48 14.13
CA THR A 76 -7.26 -9.46 13.27
C THR A 76 -6.59 -8.71 12.13
N PRO A 77 -5.26 -8.73 12.02
CA PRO A 77 -4.52 -8.01 10.98
C PRO A 77 -4.93 -8.38 9.57
N PHE A 78 -5.51 -9.57 9.43
CA PHE A 78 -6.04 -10.08 8.15
C PHE A 78 -7.23 -11.01 8.45
N PRO A 79 -8.39 -10.87 7.77
CA PRO A 79 -9.60 -11.64 8.11
C PRO A 79 -9.45 -13.17 8.08
N ASN A 80 -8.33 -13.69 7.60
CA ASN A 80 -8.08 -15.11 7.49
C ASN A 80 -6.64 -15.55 7.83
N ALA A 81 -5.68 -14.63 7.94
CA ALA A 81 -4.28 -14.99 8.14
C ALA A 81 -4.03 -15.64 9.49
N GLU A 82 -4.71 -15.18 10.55
CA GLU A 82 -4.59 -15.77 11.89
C GLU A 82 -5.27 -17.14 12.03
N LEU A 83 -6.05 -17.54 11.04
CA LEU A 83 -6.80 -18.79 11.10
C LEU A 83 -6.23 -19.86 10.19
N VAL A 84 -5.50 -19.46 9.13
CA VAL A 84 -4.99 -20.37 8.09
C VAL A 84 -3.54 -20.71 8.35
N ALA A 85 -3.26 -21.97 8.58
CA ALA A 85 -1.92 -22.47 8.79
C ALA A 85 -1.02 -22.29 7.55
N GLY A 86 0.22 -21.92 7.79
CA GLY A 86 1.19 -21.65 6.74
C GLY A 86 0.97 -20.35 5.96
N TYR A 87 0.03 -19.48 6.41
CA TYR A 87 -0.24 -18.18 5.79
C TYR A 87 0.23 -17.06 6.71
N GLY A 88 1.26 -16.34 6.30
CA GLY A 88 1.79 -15.25 7.13
C GLY A 88 3.16 -14.77 6.68
N ALA A 89 3.75 -13.89 7.51
CA ALA A 89 5.12 -13.44 7.38
C ALA A 89 6.01 -14.25 8.34
N TYR A 90 7.08 -14.81 7.80
CA TYR A 90 8.02 -15.65 8.52
C TYR A 90 9.41 -15.04 8.50
N GLU A 91 10.07 -15.01 9.66
CA GLU A 91 11.46 -14.58 9.75
C GLU A 91 12.37 -15.62 9.11
N CYS A 92 13.34 -15.15 8.34
CA CYS A 92 14.30 -15.96 7.60
C CYS A 92 15.71 -15.84 8.23
N SER A 93 16.62 -16.73 7.80
CA SER A 93 17.97 -16.82 8.39
C SER A 93 18.81 -15.54 8.26
N ASP A 94 18.46 -14.65 7.34
CA ASP A 94 19.11 -13.35 7.09
C ASP A 94 18.44 -12.18 7.84
N GLY A 95 17.49 -12.45 8.76
CA GLY A 95 16.75 -11.46 9.52
C GLY A 95 15.67 -10.72 8.72
N LYS A 96 15.52 -11.04 7.43
CA LYS A 96 14.43 -10.56 6.60
C LYS A 96 13.20 -11.45 6.76
N HIS A 97 12.07 -10.99 6.25
CA HIS A 97 10.80 -11.74 6.29
C HIS A 97 10.35 -12.11 4.89
N CYS A 98 9.78 -13.30 4.76
CA CYS A 98 9.07 -13.72 3.56
C CYS A 98 7.59 -13.96 3.90
N VAL A 99 6.69 -13.38 3.12
CA VAL A 99 5.25 -13.67 3.20
C VAL A 99 4.96 -14.87 2.31
N VAL A 100 4.28 -15.88 2.86
CA VAL A 100 3.81 -17.05 2.11
C VAL A 100 2.29 -17.14 2.22
N MET A 101 1.62 -17.49 1.13
CA MET A 101 0.16 -17.60 1.08
C MET A 101 -0.24 -19.05 0.79
N THR A 102 -0.73 -19.75 1.81
CA THR A 102 -1.17 -21.15 1.73
C THR A 102 -2.69 -21.22 1.56
N LEU A 103 -3.19 -20.86 0.38
CA LEU A 103 -4.63 -20.80 0.12
C LEU A 103 -4.98 -21.35 -1.26
N GLY A 104 -5.96 -22.25 -1.28
CA GLY A 104 -6.43 -22.93 -2.48
C GLY A 104 -5.84 -24.33 -2.66
N PRO A 105 -6.60 -25.31 -3.24
CA PRO A 105 -6.22 -26.71 -3.24
C PRO A 105 -4.88 -27.00 -3.91
N ALA A 106 -4.61 -26.37 -5.05
CA ALA A 106 -3.35 -26.56 -5.77
C ALA A 106 -2.16 -25.96 -5.01
N VAL A 107 -2.32 -24.74 -4.50
CA VAL A 107 -1.29 -24.05 -3.69
C VAL A 107 -1.01 -24.85 -2.42
N PHE A 108 -2.07 -25.28 -1.72
CA PHE A 108 -1.94 -26.06 -0.49
C PHE A 108 -1.15 -27.35 -0.72
N LYS A 109 -1.47 -28.10 -1.79
CA LYS A 109 -0.71 -29.31 -2.16
C LYS A 109 0.77 -28.98 -2.42
N SER A 110 1.06 -27.95 -3.21
CA SER A 110 2.44 -27.53 -3.50
C SER A 110 3.19 -27.15 -2.23
N VAL A 111 2.55 -26.49 -1.27
CA VAL A 111 3.19 -26.17 0.03
C VAL A 111 3.54 -27.45 0.78
N MET A 112 2.65 -28.45 0.83
CA MET A 112 2.96 -29.74 1.47
C MET A 112 4.17 -30.42 0.82
N GLU A 113 4.23 -30.40 -0.50
CA GLU A 113 5.36 -30.94 -1.26
C GLU A 113 6.68 -30.22 -0.93
N VAL A 114 6.68 -28.87 -0.89
CA VAL A 114 7.87 -28.07 -0.55
C VAL A 114 8.33 -28.31 0.87
N LEU A 115 7.40 -28.40 1.82
CA LEU A 115 7.72 -28.63 3.23
C LEU A 115 8.02 -30.11 3.57
N GLY A 116 7.81 -31.03 2.62
CA GLY A 116 7.98 -32.46 2.87
C GLY A 116 6.95 -33.05 3.83
N LEU A 117 5.77 -32.41 3.91
CA LEU A 117 4.70 -32.86 4.78
C LEU A 117 3.82 -33.93 4.10
N PRO A 118 3.26 -34.90 4.87
CA PRO A 118 2.37 -35.88 4.33
C PRO A 118 1.08 -35.22 3.80
N TYR A 119 0.64 -35.62 2.61
CA TYR A 119 -0.59 -35.14 2.00
C TYR A 119 -1.55 -36.31 1.70
N GLY A 120 -2.80 -36.17 2.08
CA GLY A 120 -3.79 -37.24 1.96
C GLY A 120 -3.89 -38.12 3.21
N THR A 121 -3.47 -37.64 4.36
CA THR A 121 -3.66 -38.23 5.69
C THR A 121 -4.90 -37.69 6.38
N ASP A 122 -5.24 -38.24 7.53
CA ASP A 122 -6.35 -37.72 8.35
C ASP A 122 -6.08 -36.31 8.87
N GLU A 123 -4.81 -35.98 9.18
CA GLU A 123 -4.42 -34.67 9.66
C GLU A 123 -4.33 -33.63 8.52
N ILE A 124 -3.91 -34.07 7.32
CA ILE A 124 -3.76 -33.22 6.13
C ILE A 124 -4.50 -33.89 4.95
N PRO A 125 -5.84 -33.77 4.89
CA PRO A 125 -6.63 -34.47 3.90
C PRO A 125 -6.36 -34.00 2.47
N ALA A 126 -6.39 -34.94 1.53
CA ALA A 126 -6.27 -34.62 0.11
C ALA A 126 -7.43 -33.72 -0.35
N GLY A 127 -7.13 -32.74 -1.23
CA GLY A 127 -8.11 -31.79 -1.73
C GLY A 127 -8.39 -30.61 -0.79
N SER A 128 -7.76 -30.55 0.39
CA SER A 128 -7.86 -29.41 1.28
C SER A 128 -7.39 -28.15 0.58
N ALA A 129 -8.15 -27.05 0.73
CA ALA A 129 -7.77 -25.73 0.26
C ALA A 129 -7.03 -24.92 1.33
N ARG A 130 -7.14 -25.32 2.60
CA ARG A 130 -6.56 -24.71 3.79
C ARG A 130 -6.76 -25.61 5.00
N LEU A 131 -5.93 -25.43 6.01
CA LEU A 131 -6.16 -25.90 7.38
C LEU A 131 -6.05 -24.74 8.35
N TYR A 132 -6.56 -24.91 9.56
CA TYR A 132 -6.55 -23.88 10.59
C TYR A 132 -5.49 -24.20 11.65
N HIS A 133 -4.86 -23.17 12.21
CA HIS A 133 -3.81 -23.26 13.26
C HIS A 133 -4.18 -24.17 14.44
N ASN A 134 -5.44 -24.18 14.82
CA ASN A 134 -5.93 -24.97 15.96
C ASN A 134 -6.13 -26.44 15.67
N THR A 135 -5.89 -26.89 14.44
CA THR A 135 -5.97 -28.30 14.06
C THR A 135 -4.60 -28.99 14.18
N PRO A 136 -4.53 -30.32 14.37
CA PRO A 136 -3.25 -31.05 14.40
C PRO A 136 -2.43 -30.83 13.12
N GLY A 137 -3.03 -30.96 11.94
CA GLY A 137 -2.37 -30.72 10.66
C GLY A 137 -1.95 -29.26 10.48
N GLY A 138 -2.75 -28.31 10.98
CA GLY A 138 -2.39 -26.88 10.95
C GLY A 138 -1.13 -26.59 11.75
N LYS A 139 -0.99 -27.12 12.95
CA LYS A 139 0.22 -26.98 13.77
C LYS A 139 1.46 -27.55 13.09
N MET A 140 1.31 -28.73 12.46
CA MET A 140 2.41 -29.34 11.69
C MET A 140 2.87 -28.42 10.55
N ILE A 141 1.92 -27.77 9.86
CA ILE A 141 2.23 -26.84 8.77
C ILE A 141 2.94 -25.60 9.30
N ASP A 142 2.46 -25.00 10.39
CA ASP A 142 3.05 -23.80 10.98
C ASP A 142 4.47 -24.05 11.48
N GLU A 143 4.69 -25.14 12.18
CA GLU A 143 6.01 -25.53 12.66
C GLU A 143 6.99 -25.80 11.50
N ALA A 144 6.54 -26.54 10.48
CA ALA A 144 7.35 -26.84 9.30
C ALA A 144 7.67 -25.57 8.50
N MET A 145 6.70 -24.66 8.33
CA MET A 145 6.90 -23.41 7.63
C MET A 145 7.88 -22.49 8.36
N ALA A 146 7.68 -22.32 9.66
CA ALA A 146 8.58 -21.52 10.48
C ALA A 146 10.02 -22.05 10.43
N LYS A 147 10.21 -23.34 10.56
CA LYS A 147 11.51 -23.99 10.45
C LYS A 147 12.12 -23.83 9.06
N PHE A 148 11.34 -24.06 8.00
CA PHE A 148 11.79 -23.94 6.62
C PHE A 148 12.33 -22.52 6.32
N CYS A 149 11.60 -21.50 6.78
CA CYS A 149 12.00 -20.09 6.61
C CYS A 149 13.24 -19.75 7.46
N ALA A 150 13.28 -20.15 8.73
CA ALA A 150 14.39 -19.85 9.64
C ALA A 150 15.74 -20.45 9.19
N GLU A 151 15.71 -21.51 8.40
CA GLU A 151 16.92 -22.18 7.88
C GLU A 151 17.45 -21.59 6.56
N ARG A 152 16.75 -20.62 5.94
CA ARG A 152 17.05 -20.11 4.60
C ARG A 152 16.97 -18.58 4.52
N PRO A 153 17.79 -17.94 3.67
CA PRO A 153 17.59 -16.52 3.36
C PRO A 153 16.22 -16.27 2.71
N ALA A 154 15.63 -15.12 2.94
CA ALA A 154 14.29 -14.80 2.46
C ALA A 154 14.16 -14.86 0.92
N SER A 155 15.20 -14.48 0.18
CA SER A 155 15.23 -14.58 -1.28
C SER A 155 15.23 -16.04 -1.78
N GLU A 156 15.82 -16.96 -1.04
CA GLU A 156 15.77 -18.39 -1.35
C GLU A 156 14.40 -18.97 -1.08
N VAL A 157 13.76 -18.60 0.04
CA VAL A 157 12.38 -18.97 0.37
C VAL A 157 11.43 -18.53 -0.74
N GLU A 158 11.49 -17.25 -1.14
CA GLU A 158 10.69 -16.70 -2.23
C GLU A 158 10.90 -17.49 -3.53
N ARG A 159 12.14 -17.76 -3.91
CA ARG A 159 12.47 -18.51 -5.13
C ARG A 159 11.91 -19.93 -5.12
N ILE A 160 12.02 -20.64 -4.00
CA ILE A 160 11.53 -22.02 -3.88
C ILE A 160 10.01 -22.07 -4.00
N PHE A 161 9.29 -21.25 -3.20
CA PHE A 161 7.83 -21.24 -3.22
C PHE A 161 7.28 -20.73 -4.55
N SER A 162 7.85 -19.67 -5.11
CA SER A 162 7.45 -19.16 -6.44
C SER A 162 7.67 -20.20 -7.53
N GLY A 163 8.79 -20.95 -7.49
CA GLY A 163 9.07 -22.07 -8.39
C GLY A 163 8.04 -23.18 -8.29
N ALA A 164 7.49 -23.42 -7.11
CA ALA A 164 6.40 -24.36 -6.84
C ALA A 164 4.99 -23.77 -7.12
N LYS A 165 4.90 -22.56 -7.69
CA LYS A 165 3.65 -21.82 -7.94
C LYS A 165 2.85 -21.51 -6.68
N VAL A 166 3.54 -21.33 -5.57
CA VAL A 166 2.98 -20.84 -4.31
C VAL A 166 3.24 -19.34 -4.25
N PRO A 167 2.22 -18.51 -4.02
CA PRO A 167 2.44 -17.07 -3.82
C PRO A 167 3.31 -16.85 -2.58
N ALA A 168 4.49 -16.31 -2.83
CA ALA A 168 5.43 -15.92 -1.80
C ALA A 168 6.17 -14.67 -2.25
N SER A 169 6.50 -13.80 -1.31
CA SER A 169 7.25 -12.58 -1.58
C SER A 169 8.09 -12.16 -0.39
N LEU A 170 9.29 -11.69 -0.68
CA LEU A 170 10.12 -10.97 0.29
C LEU A 170 9.35 -9.75 0.80
N VAL A 171 9.46 -9.45 2.09
CA VAL A 171 9.03 -8.15 2.63
C VAL A 171 10.13 -7.14 2.30
N TYR A 172 9.93 -6.39 1.22
CA TYR A 172 10.91 -5.45 0.70
C TYR A 172 10.98 -4.18 1.53
N SER A 173 12.19 -3.73 1.85
CA SER A 173 12.42 -2.32 2.19
C SER A 173 12.34 -1.44 0.94
N TYR A 174 12.18 -0.13 1.10
CA TYR A 174 12.21 0.79 -0.05
C TYR A 174 13.53 0.74 -0.80
N THR A 175 14.65 0.52 -0.11
CA THR A 175 15.97 0.32 -0.72
C THR A 175 16.00 -0.98 -1.53
N ASP A 176 15.50 -2.08 -0.97
CA ASP A 176 15.41 -3.35 -1.72
C ASP A 176 14.57 -3.21 -2.98
N MET A 177 13.46 -2.45 -2.93
CA MET A 177 12.60 -2.20 -4.10
C MET A 177 13.33 -1.42 -5.19
N LYS A 178 14.07 -0.36 -4.80
CA LYS A 178 14.82 0.48 -5.73
C LYS A 178 15.84 -0.33 -6.53
N ASP A 179 16.53 -1.26 -5.88
CA ASP A 179 17.61 -2.05 -6.47
C ASP A 179 17.11 -3.34 -7.14
N ASN A 180 15.85 -3.67 -7.00
CA ASN A 180 15.27 -4.90 -7.56
C ASN A 180 14.94 -4.75 -9.06
N PRO A 181 15.42 -5.68 -9.92
CA PRO A 181 15.20 -5.62 -11.37
C PRO A 181 13.73 -5.57 -11.81
N HIS A 182 12.82 -6.18 -11.04
CA HIS A 182 11.39 -6.13 -11.35
C HIS A 182 10.82 -4.72 -11.22
N PHE A 183 11.14 -4.01 -10.12
CA PHE A 183 10.70 -2.63 -9.92
C PHE A 183 11.36 -1.67 -10.92
N GLN A 184 12.62 -1.92 -11.27
CA GLN A 184 13.33 -1.17 -12.31
C GLN A 184 12.69 -1.36 -13.70
N ALA A 185 12.41 -2.62 -14.09
CA ALA A 185 11.75 -2.93 -15.36
C ALA A 185 10.33 -2.36 -15.47
N ARG A 186 9.67 -2.11 -14.35
CA ARG A 186 8.36 -1.45 -14.29
C ARG A 186 8.44 0.07 -14.18
N GLU A 187 9.64 0.61 -14.09
CA GLU A 187 9.85 2.05 -13.86
C GLU A 187 9.03 2.57 -12.66
N THR A 188 9.01 1.77 -11.58
CA THR A 188 8.19 2.07 -10.39
C THR A 188 8.60 3.38 -9.73
N PHE A 189 9.88 3.73 -9.82
CA PHE A 189 10.44 4.98 -9.32
C PHE A 189 10.93 5.84 -10.45
N THR A 190 10.83 7.15 -10.26
CA THR A 190 11.41 8.16 -11.14
C THR A 190 12.31 9.08 -10.35
N THR A 191 13.22 9.77 -11.05
CA THR A 191 14.11 10.75 -10.45
C THR A 191 13.89 12.10 -11.12
N TYR A 192 13.75 13.16 -10.33
CA TYR A 192 13.62 14.52 -10.84
C TYR A 192 14.38 15.50 -9.95
N PRO A 193 14.88 16.63 -10.51
CA PRO A 193 15.57 17.65 -9.73
C PRO A 193 14.59 18.32 -8.75
N SER A 194 15.05 18.56 -7.55
CA SER A 194 14.33 19.37 -6.57
C SER A 194 15.03 20.72 -6.41
N ALA A 195 14.35 21.77 -6.82
CA ALA A 195 14.86 23.14 -6.63
C ALA A 195 15.06 23.48 -5.15
N ARG A 196 14.23 22.90 -4.27
CA ARG A 196 14.26 23.15 -2.83
C ARG A 196 15.49 22.55 -2.13
N TYR A 197 15.90 21.35 -2.54
CA TYR A 197 16.96 20.59 -1.88
C TYR A 197 18.28 20.59 -2.64
N GLU A 198 18.33 21.29 -3.79
CA GLU A 198 19.51 21.33 -4.67
C GLU A 198 20.06 19.92 -4.99
N THR A 199 19.19 18.93 -5.02
CA THR A 199 19.54 17.52 -5.28
C THR A 199 18.42 16.82 -6.04
N ASP A 200 18.75 15.68 -6.61
CA ASP A 200 17.75 14.81 -7.23
C ASP A 200 16.92 14.06 -6.17
N VAL A 201 15.63 14.02 -6.38
CA VAL A 201 14.68 13.30 -5.55
C VAL A 201 14.18 12.05 -6.28
N ILE A 202 14.27 10.91 -5.61
CA ILE A 202 13.67 9.67 -6.09
C ILE A 202 12.26 9.56 -5.50
N ALA A 203 11.27 9.36 -6.35
CA ALA A 203 9.87 9.27 -5.94
C ALA A 203 9.13 8.17 -6.73
N PRO A 204 7.95 7.76 -6.26
CA PRO A 204 7.07 6.91 -7.06
C PRO A 204 6.76 7.56 -8.40
N ASN A 205 6.83 6.78 -9.49
CA ASN A 205 6.45 7.24 -10.81
C ASN A 205 4.92 7.38 -10.94
N VAL A 206 4.47 8.04 -12.00
CA VAL A 206 3.04 8.23 -12.26
C VAL A 206 2.31 6.90 -12.44
N GLN A 207 1.20 6.76 -11.74
CA GLN A 207 0.33 5.58 -11.81
C GLN A 207 -1.15 6.02 -11.87
N PRO A 208 -2.00 5.31 -12.64
CA PRO A 208 -1.69 4.15 -13.48
C PRO A 208 -0.84 4.51 -14.70
N VAL A 209 -0.03 3.57 -15.17
CA VAL A 209 0.78 3.76 -16.39
C VAL A 209 -0.11 3.62 -17.63
N LEU A 210 -0.31 4.71 -18.36
CA LEU A 210 -0.95 4.71 -19.67
C LEU A 210 0.12 4.38 -20.72
N LYS A 211 -0.06 3.27 -21.45
CA LYS A 211 0.99 2.75 -22.33
C LYS A 211 1.32 3.66 -23.52
N ASN A 212 0.33 4.38 -24.05
CA ASN A 212 0.50 5.23 -25.21
C ASN A 212 0.91 6.66 -24.83
N GLU A 213 0.41 7.14 -23.69
CA GLU A 213 0.66 8.49 -23.20
C GLU A 213 0.95 8.40 -21.70
N PRO A 214 2.14 7.95 -21.31
CA PRO A 214 2.51 7.86 -19.91
C PRO A 214 2.59 9.26 -19.30
N GLY A 215 2.05 9.40 -18.10
CA GLY A 215 2.22 10.62 -17.34
C GLY A 215 3.70 10.85 -16.98
N LEU A 216 4.02 12.08 -16.63
CA LEU A 216 5.36 12.44 -16.17
C LEU A 216 5.30 13.33 -14.92
N VAL A 217 6.32 13.25 -14.10
CA VAL A 217 6.56 14.21 -13.02
C VAL A 217 7.39 15.34 -13.63
N TRP A 218 6.77 16.49 -13.89
CA TRP A 218 7.42 17.62 -14.58
C TRP A 218 8.13 18.59 -13.63
N ARG A 219 7.79 18.58 -12.35
CA ARG A 219 8.53 19.29 -11.30
C ARG A 219 8.31 18.67 -9.91
N SER A 220 9.21 18.95 -9.00
CA SER A 220 9.06 18.63 -7.57
C SER A 220 8.05 19.54 -6.88
N GLY A 221 7.73 19.22 -5.62
CA GLY A 221 7.06 20.17 -4.72
C GLY A 221 7.89 21.42 -4.54
N VAL A 222 7.25 22.58 -4.54
CA VAL A 222 7.85 23.90 -4.38
C VAL A 222 7.45 24.51 -3.04
N ASP A 223 8.13 25.57 -2.63
CA ASP A 223 7.80 26.27 -1.40
C ASP A 223 6.43 26.96 -1.49
N SER A 224 5.81 27.13 -0.33
CA SER A 224 4.52 27.81 -0.22
C SER A 224 4.63 29.24 -0.77
N GLY A 225 3.74 29.58 -1.69
CA GLY A 225 3.73 30.89 -2.35
C GLY A 225 4.60 31.01 -3.60
N PHE A 226 5.36 29.98 -3.97
CA PHE A 226 6.25 30.01 -5.15
C PHE A 226 5.52 30.39 -6.44
N ASP A 227 4.30 29.91 -6.65
CA ASP A 227 3.51 30.15 -7.85
C ASP A 227 2.56 31.37 -7.74
N ASN A 228 2.56 32.11 -6.63
CA ASN A 228 1.59 33.16 -6.37
C ASN A 228 1.48 34.19 -7.51
N GLU A 229 2.62 34.71 -7.95
CA GLU A 229 2.63 35.76 -8.98
C GLU A 229 2.18 35.24 -10.34
N ASP A 230 2.69 34.10 -10.76
CA ASP A 230 2.35 33.53 -12.06
C ASP A 230 0.86 33.19 -12.13
N ILE A 231 0.30 32.59 -11.06
CA ILE A 231 -1.13 32.29 -10.98
C ILE A 231 -1.96 33.59 -11.03
N LEU A 232 -1.59 34.60 -10.27
CA LEU A 232 -2.33 35.88 -10.25
C LEU A 232 -2.29 36.58 -11.61
N ARG A 233 -1.15 36.57 -12.30
CA ARG A 233 -1.04 37.10 -13.69
C ARG A 233 -1.96 36.34 -14.65
N ASP A 234 -2.01 35.00 -14.55
CA ASP A 234 -2.91 34.18 -15.36
C ASP A 234 -4.39 34.50 -15.12
N PHE A 235 -4.74 34.93 -13.90
CA PHE A 235 -6.07 35.42 -13.57
C PHE A 235 -6.31 36.92 -13.88
N GLY A 236 -5.34 37.60 -14.51
CA GLY A 236 -5.47 38.95 -15.00
C GLY A 236 -5.15 40.04 -14.00
N PHE A 237 -4.50 39.71 -12.89
CA PHE A 237 -3.95 40.74 -11.96
C PHE A 237 -2.73 41.40 -12.60
N ASP A 238 -2.66 42.70 -12.50
CA ASP A 238 -1.47 43.49 -12.90
C ASP A 238 -0.42 43.55 -11.78
N GLU A 239 0.79 43.99 -12.12
CA GLU A 239 1.90 44.05 -11.18
C GLU A 239 1.59 44.91 -9.95
N SER A 240 0.81 45.99 -10.12
CA SER A 240 0.48 46.90 -9.01
C SER A 240 -0.49 46.26 -8.03
N GLN A 241 -1.42 45.42 -8.53
CA GLN A 241 -2.34 44.64 -7.72
C GLN A 241 -1.62 43.53 -6.97
N ILE A 242 -0.69 42.84 -7.62
CA ILE A 242 0.12 41.80 -7.00
C ILE A 242 0.99 42.39 -5.88
N GLU A 243 1.63 43.52 -6.14
CA GLU A 243 2.46 44.21 -5.14
C GLU A 243 1.61 44.69 -3.93
N ALA A 244 0.40 45.19 -4.17
CA ALA A 244 -0.52 45.55 -3.09
C ALA A 244 -0.88 44.34 -2.23
N LEU A 245 -1.19 43.20 -2.83
CA LEU A 245 -1.48 41.94 -2.11
C LEU A 245 -0.27 41.49 -1.27
N ARG A 246 0.94 41.68 -1.78
CA ARG A 246 2.17 41.37 -1.05
C ARG A 246 2.39 42.33 0.12
N ALA A 247 2.22 43.63 -0.11
CA ALA A 247 2.36 44.66 0.92
C ALA A 247 1.34 44.47 2.07
N ASP A 248 0.14 44.06 1.74
CA ASP A 248 -0.92 43.78 2.69
C ASP A 248 -0.77 42.40 3.40
N GLY A 249 0.25 41.61 3.05
CA GLY A 249 0.51 40.31 3.63
C GLY A 249 -0.52 39.23 3.24
N VAL A 250 -1.30 39.44 2.17
CA VAL A 250 -2.26 38.46 1.63
C VAL A 250 -1.53 37.34 0.91
N ILE A 251 -0.46 37.66 0.21
CA ILE A 251 0.44 36.72 -0.44
C ILE A 251 1.86 36.86 0.09
N GLY A 252 2.61 35.77 0.11
CA GLY A 252 4.01 35.78 0.56
C GLY A 252 4.61 34.39 0.42
N TYR A 253 5.90 34.31 0.73
CA TYR A 253 6.62 33.06 0.85
C TYR A 253 6.63 32.61 2.31
N ARG A 254 6.45 31.35 2.57
CA ARG A 254 6.62 30.78 3.89
C ARG A 254 8.04 30.23 4.00
N GLU A 255 8.92 30.95 4.69
CA GLU A 255 10.33 30.57 4.82
C GLU A 255 10.61 29.36 5.73
N ASP A 256 9.66 28.93 6.52
CA ASP A 256 9.96 28.16 7.76
C ASP A 256 9.43 26.76 7.83
N SER A 257 9.01 26.10 6.80
CA SER A 257 8.20 24.91 7.02
C SER A 257 8.76 23.57 6.61
N CYS A 258 10.08 23.42 6.38
CA CYS A 258 10.62 22.06 6.22
C CYS A 258 11.85 21.80 7.09
N PRO A 259 11.78 20.80 7.98
CA PRO A 259 13.01 20.30 8.61
C PRO A 259 13.96 19.84 7.50
N GLN A 260 15.18 20.33 7.52
CA GLN A 260 16.23 19.82 6.65
C GLN A 260 16.28 18.30 6.81
N LEU A 261 16.27 17.58 5.69
CA LEU A 261 16.58 16.15 5.68
C LEU A 261 18.04 16.02 6.13
N THR A 262 18.23 15.93 7.44
CA THR A 262 19.54 15.58 7.98
C THR A 262 19.79 14.13 7.63
N HIS A 263 20.73 13.91 6.74
CA HIS A 263 21.32 12.62 6.51
C HIS A 263 21.83 12.07 7.85
N ARG A 264 21.15 11.04 8.38
CA ARG A 264 21.69 10.17 9.42
C ARG A 264 22.00 8.81 8.81
#